data_6465795f1a66e0743406ff67f5f42aa6
#
_entry.id   6465795f1a66e0743406ff67f5f42aa6
#
_cell.length_a   1.000
_cell.length_b   1.000
_cell.length_c   1.000
_cell.angle_alpha   90.00
_cell.angle_beta   90.00
_cell.angle_gamma   90.00
#
_symmetry.space_group_name_H-M   'P 1'
#
loop_
_entity.id
_entity.type
_entity.pdbx_description
1 polymer ?
#
loop_
_entity_poly.entity_id
_entity_poly.type
_entity_poly.pdbx_seq_one_letter_code
_entity_poly.pdbx_strand_id
1 'polypeptide(L)'
;MYDANTTGMHMQIEKGGGFHYHYAEQLGKPLEVAVAIGGDPALILSSIMPLPEGIGEIEFCGLLRGRRTRLIKCKSINIKAPAESEFILEGFLNPYERRLEGPFGDHFGHYSEASDFPVFHIKGIQHKNNPIYPATVVGKPPQEDKFMGDCTQSILGPLIKLIHPEIIATWAYFEAGFHNLLVVSTENRYTREPFKTALGLLGQGQISLSKTVILVNSDIDVRNKTEVLQAIRKNFDPQTDFLLISKAPIDTLDFTGESMHKGSKMILDATGYNNNFFPIPMPKDIRSFSNQIIDWRLVGNTLLAITVKGIGKNLVNTLL
;
A
#
# COMPACT_ATOMS: atom_id res chain seq x y z
N MET A 1 -17.15 16.39 -0.59
CA MET A 1 -18.44 16.58 0.15
C MET A 1 -19.50 16.84 -0.89
N TYR A 2 -20.68 16.22 -0.73
CA TYR A 2 -21.81 16.43 -1.64
C TYR A 2 -22.67 17.62 -1.18
N ASP A 3 -22.84 17.75 0.13
CA ASP A 3 -23.51 18.86 0.81
C ASP A 3 -23.00 19.00 2.25
N ALA A 4 -23.66 19.84 3.06
CA ALA A 4 -23.23 20.10 4.45
C ALA A 4 -23.27 18.85 5.36
N ASN A 5 -24.09 17.86 5.02
CA ASN A 5 -24.35 16.69 5.87
C ASN A 5 -23.94 15.36 5.21
N THR A 6 -23.45 15.38 3.98
CA THR A 6 -23.06 14.15 3.27
C THR A 6 -21.69 14.28 2.61
N THR A 7 -20.92 13.20 2.69
CA THR A 7 -19.62 13.08 2.04
C THR A 7 -19.40 11.66 1.53
N GLY A 8 -18.54 11.49 0.53
CA GLY A 8 -18.07 10.17 0.13
C GLY A 8 -17.21 9.56 1.23
N MET A 9 -17.26 8.24 1.35
CA MET A 9 -16.38 7.49 2.24
C MET A 9 -15.61 6.46 1.44
N HIS A 10 -14.34 6.76 1.18
CA HIS A 10 -13.44 5.84 0.49
C HIS A 10 -13.02 4.73 1.44
N MET A 11 -13.29 3.50 1.07
CA MET A 11 -12.94 2.32 1.85
C MET A 11 -11.97 1.47 1.04
N GLN A 12 -10.75 1.34 1.57
CA GLN A 12 -9.75 0.47 0.96
C GLN A 12 -10.17 -0.97 1.11
N ILE A 13 -9.97 -1.77 0.07
CA ILE A 13 -10.03 -3.23 0.16
C ILE A 13 -8.98 -3.72 1.17
N GLU A 14 -9.17 -4.90 1.74
CA GLU A 14 -8.30 -5.47 2.80
C GLU A 14 -8.23 -4.60 4.09
N LYS A 15 -9.23 -3.75 4.34
CA LYS A 15 -9.39 -2.96 5.56
C LYS A 15 -10.73 -3.22 6.25
N GLY A 16 -10.72 -3.14 7.59
CA GLY A 16 -11.90 -3.39 8.43
C GLY A 16 -13.13 -2.58 8.03
N GLY A 17 -12.98 -1.31 7.64
CA GLY A 17 -14.10 -0.49 7.17
C GLY A 17 -14.84 -1.08 5.96
N GLY A 18 -14.10 -1.59 4.98
CA GLY A 18 -14.67 -2.24 3.81
C GLY A 18 -15.43 -3.52 4.17
N PHE A 19 -14.87 -4.36 5.02
CA PHE A 19 -15.53 -5.59 5.51
C PHE A 19 -16.80 -5.30 6.30
N HIS A 20 -16.76 -4.34 7.23
CA HIS A 20 -17.93 -3.95 8.02
C HIS A 20 -19.07 -3.43 7.13
N TYR A 21 -18.73 -2.62 6.12
CA TYR A 21 -19.73 -2.11 5.20
C TYR A 21 -20.32 -3.24 4.33
N HIS A 22 -19.49 -4.15 3.84
CA HIS A 22 -19.96 -5.33 3.10
C HIS A 22 -20.95 -6.18 3.94
N TYR A 23 -20.65 -6.44 5.21
CA TYR A 23 -21.59 -7.15 6.10
C TYR A 23 -22.89 -6.38 6.32
N ALA A 24 -22.84 -5.05 6.46
CA ALA A 24 -24.02 -4.23 6.59
C ALA A 24 -24.91 -4.30 5.32
N GLU A 25 -24.29 -4.31 4.15
CA GLU A 25 -25.01 -4.51 2.87
C GLU A 25 -25.69 -5.87 2.81
N GLN A 26 -25.00 -6.94 3.19
CA GLN A 26 -25.59 -8.29 3.23
C GLN A 26 -26.79 -8.37 4.19
N LEU A 27 -26.74 -7.64 5.29
CA LEU A 27 -27.83 -7.59 6.27
C LEU A 27 -28.95 -6.62 5.87
N GLY A 28 -28.76 -5.81 4.81
CA GLY A 28 -29.69 -4.76 4.41
C GLY A 28 -29.92 -3.67 5.47
N LYS A 29 -28.88 -3.41 6.31
CA LYS A 29 -28.95 -2.46 7.43
C LYS A 29 -27.91 -1.36 7.29
N PRO A 30 -28.24 -0.12 7.70
CA PRO A 30 -27.24 0.93 7.76
C PRO A 30 -26.08 0.57 8.71
N LEU A 31 -24.86 0.92 8.30
CA LEU A 31 -23.68 0.84 9.16
C LEU A 31 -23.52 2.14 9.92
N GLU A 32 -23.57 2.09 11.24
CA GLU A 32 -23.23 3.25 12.09
C GLU A 32 -21.72 3.48 12.06
N VAL A 33 -21.30 4.73 11.88
CA VAL A 33 -19.88 5.12 11.77
C VAL A 33 -19.61 6.37 12.59
N ALA A 34 -18.49 6.35 13.31
CA ALA A 34 -17.92 7.53 13.96
C ALA A 34 -16.55 7.81 13.37
N VAL A 35 -16.38 8.97 12.73
CA VAL A 35 -15.09 9.42 12.19
C VAL A 35 -14.39 10.27 13.23
N ALA A 36 -13.31 9.74 13.80
CA ALA A 36 -12.47 10.43 14.78
C ALA A 36 -11.38 11.24 14.05
N ILE A 37 -11.31 12.53 14.30
CA ILE A 37 -10.35 13.44 13.68
C ILE A 37 -9.43 14.01 14.77
N GLY A 38 -8.11 13.90 14.56
CA GLY A 38 -7.11 14.35 15.52
C GLY A 38 -7.03 13.47 16.77
N GLY A 39 -6.23 13.92 17.72
CA GLY A 39 -6.02 13.22 18.98
C GLY A 39 -4.59 12.73 19.15
N ASP A 40 -4.41 11.61 19.86
CA ASP A 40 -3.10 11.02 20.14
C ASP A 40 -2.45 10.49 18.86
N PRO A 41 -1.18 10.80 18.59
CA PRO A 41 -0.47 10.27 17.41
C PRO A 41 -0.48 8.74 17.29
N ALA A 42 -0.49 8.00 18.40
CA ALA A 42 -0.59 6.55 18.38
C ALA A 42 -1.95 6.07 17.85
N LEU A 43 -3.04 6.85 18.08
CA LEU A 43 -4.34 6.54 17.50
C LEU A 43 -4.33 6.71 15.99
N ILE A 44 -3.77 7.82 15.51
CA ILE A 44 -3.66 8.11 14.07
C ILE A 44 -2.79 7.02 13.40
N LEU A 45 -1.64 6.72 14.00
CA LEU A 45 -0.75 5.68 13.47
C LEU A 45 -1.42 4.29 13.46
N SER A 46 -2.17 3.94 14.51
CA SER A 46 -2.89 2.66 14.58
C SER A 46 -3.95 2.52 13.49
N SER A 47 -4.60 3.62 13.10
CA SER A 47 -5.67 3.59 12.07
C SER A 47 -5.17 3.21 10.67
N ILE A 48 -3.88 3.41 10.40
CA ILE A 48 -3.26 3.06 9.11
C ILE A 48 -2.52 1.73 9.15
N MET A 49 -2.40 1.08 10.32
CA MET A 49 -1.68 -0.19 10.44
C MET A 49 -2.34 -1.30 9.63
N PRO A 50 -1.59 -2.06 8.83
CA PRO A 50 -2.07 -3.24 8.12
C PRO A 50 -2.19 -4.44 9.06
N LEU A 51 -3.09 -4.33 10.03
CA LEU A 51 -3.34 -5.39 11.01
C LEU A 51 -4.10 -6.56 10.37
N PRO A 52 -3.92 -7.78 10.89
CA PRO A 52 -4.75 -8.92 10.50
C PRO A 52 -6.24 -8.66 10.79
N GLU A 53 -7.12 -9.26 9.99
CA GLU A 53 -8.57 -9.20 10.22
C GLU A 53 -8.91 -9.70 11.63
N GLY A 54 -9.77 -8.98 12.33
CA GLY A 54 -10.17 -9.30 13.70
C GLY A 54 -9.29 -8.68 14.80
N ILE A 55 -8.19 -8.01 14.46
CA ILE A 55 -7.42 -7.20 15.40
C ILE A 55 -7.80 -5.74 15.21
N GLY A 56 -8.42 -5.14 16.24
CA GLY A 56 -8.88 -3.77 16.19
C GLY A 56 -7.75 -2.76 16.35
N GLU A 57 -7.79 -1.68 15.58
CA GLU A 57 -6.83 -0.58 15.64
C GLU A 57 -6.84 0.14 17.00
N ILE A 58 -7.97 0.15 17.69
CA ILE A 58 -8.12 0.76 19.02
C ILE A 58 -7.36 -0.06 20.08
N GLU A 59 -7.43 -1.39 20.00
CA GLU A 59 -6.68 -2.30 20.86
C GLU A 59 -5.18 -2.18 20.57
N PHE A 60 -4.81 -2.11 19.30
CA PHE A 60 -3.42 -1.90 18.89
C PHE A 60 -2.87 -0.54 19.35
N CYS A 61 -3.67 0.52 19.30
CA CYS A 61 -3.34 1.81 19.91
C CYS A 61 -3.03 1.67 21.40
N GLY A 62 -3.85 0.88 22.11
CA GLY A 62 -3.61 0.57 23.53
C GLY A 62 -2.28 -0.13 23.77
N LEU A 63 -1.91 -1.06 22.89
CA LEU A 63 -0.62 -1.76 22.93
C LEU A 63 0.55 -0.78 22.74
N LEU A 64 0.49 0.08 21.70
CA LEU A 64 1.53 1.07 21.42
C LEU A 64 1.73 2.05 22.57
N ARG A 65 0.65 2.43 23.24
CA ARG A 65 0.68 3.40 24.35
C ARG A 65 1.02 2.78 25.72
N GLY A 66 1.01 1.46 25.84
CA GLY A 66 1.11 0.76 27.12
C GLY A 66 -0.05 1.04 28.07
N ARG A 67 -1.18 1.55 27.57
CA ARG A 67 -2.39 1.85 28.34
C ARG A 67 -3.65 1.77 27.47
N ARG A 68 -4.80 1.47 28.11
CA ARG A 68 -6.07 1.37 27.38
C ARG A 68 -6.45 2.71 26.71
N THR A 69 -6.95 2.64 25.48
CA THR A 69 -7.57 3.78 24.81
C THR A 69 -8.93 4.04 25.43
N ARG A 70 -9.14 5.27 25.91
CA ARG A 70 -10.43 5.70 26.46
C ARG A 70 -11.43 5.89 25.35
N LEU A 71 -12.63 5.33 25.51
CA LEU A 71 -13.76 5.50 24.60
C LEU A 71 -14.89 6.26 25.29
N ILE A 72 -15.58 7.11 24.54
CA ILE A 72 -16.82 7.77 24.92
C ILE A 72 -17.96 7.29 24.05
N LYS A 73 -19.19 7.29 24.58
CA LYS A 73 -20.39 6.97 23.83
C LYS A 73 -20.71 8.13 22.88
N CYS A 74 -21.02 7.81 21.64
CA CYS A 74 -21.56 8.75 20.66
C CYS A 74 -22.96 9.20 21.10
N LYS A 75 -23.39 10.39 20.66
CA LYS A 75 -24.67 10.97 21.07
C LYS A 75 -25.82 10.64 20.11
N SER A 76 -25.51 10.52 18.82
CA SER A 76 -26.51 10.32 17.77
C SER A 76 -26.55 8.90 17.18
N ILE A 77 -25.58 8.07 17.54
CA ILE A 77 -25.43 6.67 17.11
C ILE A 77 -25.04 5.80 18.30
N ASN A 78 -25.25 4.47 18.19
CA ASN A 78 -25.05 3.56 19.33
C ASN A 78 -23.68 2.87 19.35
N ILE A 79 -22.63 3.59 18.99
CA ILE A 79 -21.25 3.12 19.07
C ILE A 79 -20.41 4.02 19.98
N LYS A 80 -19.15 3.62 20.22
CA LYS A 80 -18.17 4.39 21.00
C LYS A 80 -17.06 4.88 20.09
N ALA A 81 -16.51 6.04 20.42
CA ALA A 81 -15.39 6.64 19.71
C ALA A 81 -14.27 7.04 20.68
N PRO A 82 -13.01 7.21 20.20
CA PRO A 82 -11.89 7.61 21.05
C PRO A 82 -12.14 8.97 21.72
N ALA A 83 -12.02 8.98 23.05
CA ALA A 83 -12.33 10.16 23.88
C ALA A 83 -11.34 11.34 23.69
N GLU A 84 -10.17 11.06 23.14
CA GLU A 84 -9.09 12.03 22.95
C GLU A 84 -9.13 12.72 21.58
N SER A 85 -10.08 12.35 20.71
CA SER A 85 -10.27 12.99 19.40
C SER A 85 -10.59 14.46 19.52
N GLU A 86 -10.09 15.26 18.58
CA GLU A 86 -10.43 16.69 18.52
C GLU A 86 -11.88 16.89 18.04
N PHE A 87 -12.28 16.11 17.01
CA PHE A 87 -13.65 16.05 16.51
C PHE A 87 -14.08 14.60 16.33
N ILE A 88 -15.37 14.34 16.47
CA ILE A 88 -16.01 13.07 16.14
C ILE A 88 -17.23 13.39 15.28
N LEU A 89 -17.21 12.93 14.02
CA LEU A 89 -18.37 12.99 13.13
C LEU A 89 -19.16 11.69 13.32
N GLU A 90 -20.42 11.81 13.69
CA GLU A 90 -21.31 10.67 13.94
C GLU A 90 -22.32 10.54 12.82
N GLY A 91 -22.54 9.33 12.32
CA GLY A 91 -23.48 9.13 11.24
C GLY A 91 -23.59 7.67 10.81
N PHE A 92 -24.00 7.47 9.57
CA PHE A 92 -24.22 6.13 9.03
C PHE A 92 -24.03 6.10 7.52
N LEU A 93 -23.81 4.88 7.00
CA LEU A 93 -23.83 4.57 5.58
C LEU A 93 -25.04 3.66 5.30
N ASN A 94 -25.84 4.03 4.32
CA ASN A 94 -26.91 3.15 3.85
C ASN A 94 -26.35 2.03 2.99
N PRO A 95 -26.90 0.80 3.09
CA PRO A 95 -26.51 -0.29 2.21
C PRO A 95 -26.78 0.09 0.74
N TYR A 96 -25.83 -0.25 -0.12
CA TYR A 96 -25.88 -0.03 -1.58
C TYR A 96 -25.97 1.42 -2.05
N GLU A 97 -25.95 2.42 -1.16
CA GLU A 97 -25.92 3.82 -1.56
C GLU A 97 -24.51 4.20 -2.03
N ARG A 98 -24.42 4.67 -3.27
CA ARG A 98 -23.18 5.15 -3.88
C ARG A 98 -23.46 6.47 -4.58
N ARG A 99 -22.43 7.35 -4.60
CA ARG A 99 -22.43 8.58 -5.40
C ARG A 99 -21.06 8.78 -6.03
N LEU A 100 -21.06 9.38 -7.21
CA LEU A 100 -19.83 9.74 -7.90
C LEU A 100 -19.02 10.75 -7.07
N GLU A 101 -17.76 10.43 -6.83
CA GLU A 101 -16.79 11.29 -6.16
C GLU A 101 -15.44 11.23 -6.86
N GLY A 102 -14.67 12.31 -6.71
CA GLY A 102 -13.38 12.47 -7.38
C GLY A 102 -13.47 13.37 -8.61
N PRO A 103 -12.37 13.58 -9.33
CA PRO A 103 -11.02 13.17 -8.94
C PRO A 103 -10.50 13.96 -7.73
N PHE A 104 -9.62 13.36 -6.91
CA PHE A 104 -8.95 14.04 -5.79
C PHE A 104 -7.47 13.64 -5.73
N GLY A 105 -6.64 14.51 -5.12
CA GLY A 105 -5.22 14.23 -4.95
C GLY A 105 -4.97 13.19 -3.86
N ASP A 106 -3.98 12.33 -4.05
CA ASP A 106 -3.62 11.26 -3.12
C ASP A 106 -2.10 11.09 -3.01
N HIS A 107 -1.66 10.20 -2.11
CA HIS A 107 -0.26 9.99 -1.74
C HIS A 107 0.65 9.55 -2.90
N PHE A 108 0.12 9.06 -4.01
CA PHE A 108 0.88 8.80 -5.23
C PHE A 108 1.35 10.08 -5.95
N GLY A 109 0.82 11.25 -5.58
CA GLY A 109 1.19 12.53 -6.19
C GLY A 109 0.49 12.83 -7.52
N HIS A 110 -0.58 12.13 -7.82
CA HIS A 110 -1.47 12.39 -8.95
C HIS A 110 -2.93 12.34 -8.49
N TYR A 111 -3.85 12.76 -9.37
CA TYR A 111 -5.27 12.67 -9.12
C TYR A 111 -5.79 11.24 -9.29
N SER A 112 -6.72 10.84 -8.40
CA SER A 112 -7.50 9.63 -8.56
C SER A 112 -8.46 9.73 -9.75
N GLU A 113 -8.99 8.60 -10.20
CA GLU A 113 -10.15 8.58 -11.08
C GLU A 113 -11.42 8.91 -10.28
N ALA A 114 -12.43 9.49 -10.95
CA ALA A 114 -13.77 9.62 -10.38
C ALA A 114 -14.47 8.26 -10.40
N SER A 115 -15.09 7.88 -9.28
CA SER A 115 -15.82 6.61 -9.15
C SER A 115 -16.95 6.71 -8.14
N ASP A 116 -17.80 5.70 -8.11
CA ASP A 116 -18.90 5.60 -7.16
C ASP A 116 -18.42 5.09 -5.81
N PHE A 117 -18.60 5.90 -4.76
CA PHE A 117 -18.22 5.57 -3.39
C PHE A 117 -19.41 5.59 -2.42
N PRO A 118 -19.35 4.81 -1.31
CA PRO A 118 -20.34 4.88 -0.25
C PRO A 118 -20.57 6.29 0.25
N VAL A 119 -21.79 6.61 0.66
CA VAL A 119 -22.19 7.94 1.15
C VAL A 119 -22.31 7.92 2.65
N PHE A 120 -21.51 8.75 3.33
CA PHE A 120 -21.59 8.97 4.76
C PHE A 120 -22.55 10.12 5.08
N HIS A 121 -23.62 9.79 5.81
CA HIS A 121 -24.63 10.73 6.30
C HIS A 121 -24.29 11.16 7.71
N ILE A 122 -23.87 12.40 7.89
CA ILE A 122 -23.49 12.96 9.18
C ILE A 122 -24.75 13.40 9.94
N LYS A 123 -24.96 12.87 11.15
CA LYS A 123 -26.06 13.22 12.06
C LYS A 123 -25.65 14.14 13.18
N GLY A 124 -24.39 14.11 13.58
CA GLY A 124 -23.91 14.91 14.70
C GLY A 124 -22.41 15.09 14.67
N ILE A 125 -21.95 16.13 15.32
CA ILE A 125 -20.53 16.43 15.51
C ILE A 125 -20.30 16.68 17.00
N GLN A 126 -19.34 15.95 17.57
CA GLN A 126 -18.79 16.23 18.89
C GLN A 126 -17.39 16.83 18.72
N HIS A 127 -16.98 17.70 19.62
CA HIS A 127 -15.63 18.26 19.62
C HIS A 127 -15.19 18.60 21.05
N LYS A 128 -13.87 18.72 21.24
CA LYS A 128 -13.29 19.25 22.47
C LYS A 128 -13.60 20.74 22.64
N ASN A 129 -13.40 21.23 23.86
CA ASN A 129 -13.29 22.68 24.07
C ASN A 129 -12.00 23.14 23.38
N ASN A 130 -12.10 24.17 22.52
CA ASN A 130 -10.99 24.69 21.71
C ASN A 130 -10.29 23.60 20.89
N PRO A 131 -10.99 22.90 19.98
CA PRO A 131 -10.43 21.81 19.23
C PRO A 131 -9.42 22.30 18.20
N ILE A 132 -8.40 21.49 17.92
CA ILE A 132 -7.42 21.73 16.88
C ILE A 132 -7.76 20.82 15.70
N TYR A 133 -8.00 21.41 14.53
CA TYR A 133 -8.22 20.63 13.30
C TYR A 133 -6.87 20.31 12.64
N PRO A 134 -6.43 19.03 12.65
CA PRO A 134 -5.24 18.65 11.92
C PRO A 134 -5.52 18.69 10.43
N ALA A 135 -4.67 19.35 9.69
CA ALA A 135 -4.78 19.46 8.24
C ALA A 135 -3.42 19.27 7.57
N THR A 136 -3.46 18.71 6.38
CA THR A 136 -2.30 18.56 5.50
C THR A 136 -2.68 19.01 4.09
N VAL A 137 -1.67 19.32 3.29
CA VAL A 137 -1.86 19.64 1.87
C VAL A 137 -1.32 18.48 1.07
N VAL A 138 -2.23 17.73 0.46
CA VAL A 138 -1.86 16.64 -0.45
C VAL A 138 -1.26 17.20 -1.72
N GLY A 139 -0.13 16.64 -2.13
CA GLY A 139 0.59 17.10 -3.31
C GLY A 139 1.62 16.10 -3.81
N LYS A 140 2.66 16.62 -4.44
CA LYS A 140 3.75 15.77 -4.93
C LYS A 140 4.54 15.19 -3.74
N PRO A 141 4.80 13.87 -3.68
CA PRO A 141 5.61 13.25 -2.66
C PRO A 141 7.04 13.85 -2.56
N PRO A 142 7.67 13.85 -1.38
CA PRO A 142 7.20 13.27 -0.11
C PRO A 142 6.23 14.19 0.64
N GLN A 143 5.28 13.57 1.34
CA GLN A 143 4.33 14.24 2.23
C GLN A 143 4.23 13.44 3.55
N GLU A 144 3.17 13.64 4.35
CA GLU A 144 3.04 12.98 5.67
C GLU A 144 3.05 11.45 5.60
N ASP A 145 2.52 10.87 4.52
CA ASP A 145 2.49 9.42 4.31
C ASP A 145 3.87 8.77 4.37
N LYS A 146 4.91 9.46 3.89
CA LYS A 146 6.28 8.97 4.01
C LYS A 146 6.67 8.73 5.47
N PHE A 147 6.43 9.70 6.33
CA PHE A 147 6.84 9.63 7.74
C PHE A 147 6.00 8.62 8.52
N MET A 148 4.69 8.58 8.27
CA MET A 148 3.79 7.59 8.85
C MET A 148 4.14 6.18 8.35
N GLY A 149 4.38 6.01 7.07
CA GLY A 149 4.75 4.73 6.46
C GLY A 149 6.10 4.20 6.97
N ASP A 150 7.12 5.05 7.09
CA ASP A 150 8.42 4.68 7.66
C ASP A 150 8.28 4.21 9.12
N CYS A 151 7.45 4.89 9.92
CA CYS A 151 7.15 4.50 11.29
C CYS A 151 6.38 3.17 11.34
N THR A 152 5.35 3.03 10.53
CA THR A 152 4.54 1.80 10.41
C THR A 152 5.41 0.59 10.11
N GLN A 153 6.27 0.68 9.12
CA GLN A 153 7.16 -0.42 8.72
C GLN A 153 8.13 -0.81 9.85
N SER A 154 8.63 0.18 10.60
CA SER A 154 9.52 -0.07 11.73
C SER A 154 8.82 -0.80 12.89
N ILE A 155 7.52 -0.53 13.12
CA ILE A 155 6.71 -1.18 14.16
C ILE A 155 6.29 -2.58 13.71
N LEU A 156 5.88 -2.75 12.45
CA LEU A 156 5.33 -4.01 11.95
C LEU A 156 6.39 -5.05 11.58
N GLY A 157 7.62 -4.64 11.26
CA GLY A 157 8.68 -5.55 10.87
C GLY A 157 8.85 -6.75 11.84
N PRO A 158 8.89 -6.55 13.17
CA PRO A 158 8.94 -7.66 14.13
C PRO A 158 7.72 -8.58 14.07
N LEU A 159 6.51 -8.06 13.77
CA LEU A 159 5.29 -8.88 13.69
C LEU A 159 5.28 -9.77 12.45
N ILE A 160 5.80 -9.29 11.33
CA ILE A 160 5.95 -10.09 10.09
C ILE A 160 6.84 -11.29 10.35
N LYS A 161 7.91 -11.13 11.14
CA LYS A 161 8.84 -12.22 11.51
C LYS A 161 8.22 -13.31 12.37
N LEU A 162 7.11 -13.04 13.06
CA LEU A 162 6.39 -14.09 13.80
C LEU A 162 5.76 -15.12 12.87
N ILE A 163 5.38 -14.72 11.66
CA ILE A 163 4.76 -15.59 10.66
C ILE A 163 5.81 -16.09 9.65
N HIS A 164 6.77 -15.24 9.32
CA HIS A 164 7.84 -15.48 8.37
C HIS A 164 9.21 -15.31 9.05
N PRO A 165 9.64 -16.29 9.88
CA PRO A 165 10.89 -16.17 10.64
C PRO A 165 12.14 -16.08 9.77
N GLU A 166 12.07 -16.52 8.52
CA GLU A 166 13.13 -16.39 7.52
C GLU A 166 13.38 -14.94 7.07
N ILE A 167 12.44 -14.02 7.30
CA ILE A 167 12.58 -12.62 6.93
C ILE A 167 13.51 -11.89 7.90
N ILE A 168 14.54 -11.24 7.38
CA ILE A 168 15.44 -10.39 8.15
C ILE A 168 14.93 -8.94 8.20
N ALA A 169 14.52 -8.38 7.06
CA ALA A 169 13.95 -7.04 6.97
C ALA A 169 13.00 -6.92 5.78
N THR A 170 12.10 -5.95 5.86
CA THR A 170 11.22 -5.55 4.76
C THR A 170 11.23 -4.04 4.61
N TRP A 171 11.10 -3.56 3.39
CA TRP A 171 10.97 -2.14 3.11
C TRP A 171 10.09 -1.89 1.88
N ALA A 172 8.97 -1.21 2.09
CA ALA A 172 8.10 -0.72 1.04
C ALA A 172 8.47 0.74 0.72
N TYR A 173 8.83 1.02 -0.52
CA TYR A 173 9.34 2.31 -0.92
C TYR A 173 8.23 3.33 -1.16
N PHE A 174 8.27 4.47 -0.45
CA PHE A 174 7.28 5.54 -0.60
C PHE A 174 7.27 6.14 -2.01
N GLU A 175 8.41 6.17 -2.69
CA GLU A 175 8.53 6.65 -4.07
C GLU A 175 7.72 5.82 -5.07
N ALA A 176 7.36 4.60 -4.68
CA ALA A 176 6.46 3.71 -5.43
C ALA A 176 5.06 3.64 -4.79
N GLY A 177 4.70 4.58 -3.92
CA GLY A 177 3.42 4.57 -3.20
C GLY A 177 3.28 3.40 -2.23
N PHE A 178 4.38 2.93 -1.63
CA PHE A 178 4.49 1.78 -0.72
C PHE A 178 4.05 0.45 -1.34
N HIS A 179 2.79 0.33 -1.77
CA HIS A 179 2.22 -0.92 -2.28
C HIS A 179 2.84 -1.39 -3.61
N ASN A 180 3.45 -0.51 -4.40
CA ASN A 180 3.97 -0.92 -5.70
C ASN A 180 5.34 -1.57 -5.64
N LEU A 181 6.12 -1.35 -4.57
CA LEU A 181 7.46 -1.93 -4.45
C LEU A 181 7.80 -2.29 -3.00
N LEU A 182 7.87 -3.58 -2.73
CA LEU A 182 8.32 -4.17 -1.47
C LEU A 182 9.65 -4.91 -1.69
N VAL A 183 10.68 -4.55 -0.94
CA VAL A 183 11.95 -5.28 -0.89
C VAL A 183 12.01 -6.08 0.40
N VAL A 184 12.41 -7.33 0.31
CA VAL A 184 12.47 -8.28 1.44
C VAL A 184 13.84 -8.94 1.47
N SER A 185 14.58 -8.75 2.56
CA SER A 185 15.77 -9.56 2.80
C SER A 185 15.43 -10.81 3.60
N THR A 186 15.95 -11.95 3.17
CA THR A 186 15.58 -13.26 3.71
C THR A 186 16.78 -14.19 3.82
N GLU A 187 16.74 -15.07 4.83
CA GLU A 187 17.59 -16.23 4.86
C GLU A 187 17.06 -17.31 3.90
N ASN A 188 17.98 -18.03 3.26
CA ASN A 188 17.64 -19.14 2.39
C ASN A 188 18.00 -20.45 3.08
N ARG A 189 17.04 -21.04 3.78
CA ARG A 189 17.23 -22.30 4.51
C ARG A 189 17.10 -23.53 3.62
N TYR A 190 16.38 -23.36 2.47
CA TYR A 190 16.22 -24.39 1.45
C TYR A 190 15.92 -23.75 0.08
N THR A 191 16.10 -24.53 -0.98
CA THR A 191 15.91 -24.09 -2.35
C THR A 191 14.52 -23.55 -2.61
N ARG A 192 14.42 -22.35 -3.18
CA ARG A 192 13.15 -21.64 -3.52
C ARG A 192 12.31 -21.22 -2.32
N GLU A 193 12.86 -21.24 -1.10
CA GLU A 193 12.18 -20.63 0.06
C GLU A 193 11.80 -19.16 -0.15
N PRO A 194 12.63 -18.32 -0.78
CA PRO A 194 12.26 -16.93 -1.05
C PRO A 194 10.95 -16.78 -1.82
N PHE A 195 10.69 -17.61 -2.83
CA PHE A 195 9.40 -17.60 -3.53
C PHE A 195 8.23 -17.95 -2.62
N LYS A 196 8.37 -18.96 -1.75
CA LYS A 196 7.35 -19.30 -0.75
C LYS A 196 7.07 -18.12 0.17
N THR A 197 8.11 -17.43 0.62
CA THR A 197 7.99 -16.25 1.48
C THR A 197 7.27 -15.11 0.77
N ALA A 198 7.64 -14.78 -0.47
CA ALA A 198 6.96 -13.75 -1.26
C ALA A 198 5.48 -14.09 -1.51
N LEU A 199 5.16 -15.33 -1.86
CA LEU A 199 3.78 -15.79 -2.05
C LEU A 199 2.98 -15.72 -0.73
N GLY A 200 3.62 -16.06 0.40
CA GLY A 200 3.03 -15.91 1.73
C GLY A 200 2.68 -14.46 2.06
N LEU A 201 3.59 -13.53 1.80
CA LEU A 201 3.35 -12.08 1.98
C LEU A 201 2.23 -11.58 1.06
N LEU A 202 2.22 -11.98 -0.22
CA LEU A 202 1.20 -11.62 -1.19
C LEU A 202 -0.18 -12.26 -0.90
N GLY A 203 -0.26 -13.22 0.01
CA GLY A 203 -1.49 -13.81 0.51
C GLY A 203 -1.98 -13.24 1.84
N GLN A 204 -1.32 -12.21 2.41
CA GLN A 204 -1.62 -11.73 3.76
C GLN A 204 -2.13 -10.30 3.79
N GLY A 205 -3.39 -10.12 4.19
CA GLY A 205 -4.01 -8.83 4.49
C GLY A 205 -3.59 -7.72 3.53
N GLN A 206 -3.30 -6.55 4.03
CA GLN A 206 -2.94 -5.38 3.20
C GLN A 206 -1.58 -5.52 2.47
N ILE A 207 -0.66 -6.36 2.94
CA ILE A 207 0.60 -6.64 2.23
C ILE A 207 0.30 -7.32 0.88
N SER A 208 -0.83 -8.02 0.80
CA SER A 208 -1.33 -8.63 -0.45
C SER A 208 -1.53 -7.62 -1.57
N LEU A 209 -1.65 -6.33 -1.28
CA LEU A 209 -1.74 -5.27 -2.28
C LEU A 209 -0.40 -4.94 -2.93
N SER A 210 0.71 -5.46 -2.40
CA SER A 210 2.03 -5.25 -3.01
C SER A 210 2.07 -5.74 -4.45
N LYS A 211 2.60 -4.91 -5.34
CA LYS A 211 2.64 -5.17 -6.78
C LYS A 211 3.93 -5.86 -7.21
N THR A 212 5.05 -5.35 -6.74
CA THR A 212 6.37 -5.91 -7.00
C THR A 212 7.03 -6.30 -5.68
N VAL A 213 7.46 -7.56 -5.57
CA VAL A 213 8.25 -8.05 -4.45
C VAL A 213 9.64 -8.41 -4.96
N ILE A 214 10.66 -7.79 -4.40
CA ILE A 214 12.06 -8.11 -4.68
C ILE A 214 12.65 -8.81 -3.45
N LEU A 215 13.17 -10.01 -3.64
CA LEU A 215 13.81 -10.80 -2.62
C LEU A 215 15.32 -10.65 -2.74
N VAL A 216 15.99 -10.38 -1.63
CA VAL A 216 17.44 -10.24 -1.57
C VAL A 216 18.02 -11.04 -0.41
N ASN A 217 19.32 -11.32 -0.43
CA ASN A 217 20.00 -12.03 0.66
C ASN A 217 19.95 -11.24 1.98
N SER A 218 20.14 -11.94 3.09
CA SER A 218 20.09 -11.41 4.45
C SER A 218 21.10 -10.32 4.76
N ASP A 219 22.20 -10.26 4.02
CA ASP A 219 23.27 -9.27 4.15
C ASP A 219 23.00 -7.94 3.41
N ILE A 220 21.93 -7.85 2.63
CA ILE A 220 21.56 -6.66 1.86
C ILE A 220 20.65 -5.75 2.69
N ASP A 221 21.03 -4.47 2.81
CA ASP A 221 20.15 -3.46 3.39
C ASP A 221 19.01 -3.10 2.43
N VAL A 222 17.80 -3.52 2.78
CA VAL A 222 16.58 -3.28 1.99
C VAL A 222 16.24 -1.79 1.81
N ARG A 223 16.81 -0.89 2.61
CA ARG A 223 16.64 0.56 2.49
C ARG A 223 17.66 1.19 1.54
N ASN A 224 18.73 0.49 1.23
CA ASN A 224 19.78 0.95 0.32
C ASN A 224 19.49 0.52 -1.12
N LYS A 225 18.89 1.44 -1.89
CA LYS A 225 18.54 1.18 -3.30
C LYS A 225 19.72 0.70 -4.14
N THR A 226 20.92 1.18 -3.85
CA THR A 226 22.11 0.79 -4.60
C THR A 226 22.48 -0.67 -4.34
N GLU A 227 22.45 -1.12 -3.10
CA GLU A 227 22.70 -2.52 -2.74
C GLU A 227 21.64 -3.45 -3.34
N VAL A 228 20.37 -3.07 -3.26
CA VAL A 228 19.25 -3.83 -3.85
C VAL A 228 19.44 -3.98 -5.38
N LEU A 229 19.76 -2.88 -6.08
CA LEU A 229 20.02 -2.93 -7.53
C LEU A 229 21.24 -3.79 -7.87
N GLN A 230 22.30 -3.72 -7.06
CA GLN A 230 23.47 -4.57 -7.24
C GLN A 230 23.14 -6.05 -7.01
N ALA A 231 22.31 -6.38 -6.02
CA ALA A 231 21.85 -7.75 -5.79
C ALA A 231 21.05 -8.29 -6.97
N ILE A 232 20.11 -7.50 -7.51
CA ILE A 232 19.37 -7.87 -8.74
C ILE A 232 20.33 -8.14 -9.88
N ARG A 233 21.25 -7.22 -10.15
CA ARG A 233 22.21 -7.38 -11.23
C ARG A 233 23.08 -8.63 -11.10
N LYS A 234 23.46 -8.97 -9.87
CA LYS A 234 24.39 -10.07 -9.58
C LYS A 234 23.70 -11.43 -9.59
N ASN A 235 22.48 -11.51 -9.08
CA ASN A 235 21.88 -12.79 -8.72
C ASN A 235 20.62 -13.15 -9.53
N PHE A 236 19.92 -12.17 -10.10
CA PHE A 236 18.63 -12.38 -10.75
C PHE A 236 18.79 -12.93 -12.19
N ASP A 237 18.21 -14.10 -12.45
CA ASP A 237 18.03 -14.66 -13.78
C ASP A 237 16.55 -14.54 -14.20
N PRO A 238 16.21 -13.73 -15.21
CA PRO A 238 14.82 -13.51 -15.61
C PRO A 238 14.13 -14.78 -16.14
N GLN A 239 14.86 -15.82 -16.52
CA GLN A 239 14.29 -17.08 -16.98
C GLN A 239 13.82 -17.98 -15.84
N THR A 240 14.48 -17.92 -14.68
CA THR A 240 14.23 -18.84 -13.56
C THR A 240 13.77 -18.14 -12.29
N ASP A 241 14.08 -16.86 -12.12
CA ASP A 241 13.92 -16.12 -10.87
C ASP A 241 12.84 -15.04 -10.94
N PHE A 242 12.01 -15.10 -11.99
CA PHE A 242 10.88 -14.22 -12.21
C PHE A 242 9.54 -14.96 -12.14
N LEU A 243 8.60 -14.42 -11.39
CA LEU A 243 7.22 -14.90 -11.35
C LEU A 243 6.24 -13.76 -11.61
N LEU A 244 5.41 -13.91 -12.63
CA LEU A 244 4.32 -13.00 -12.95
C LEU A 244 2.99 -13.63 -12.56
N ILE A 245 2.20 -12.91 -11.75
CA ILE A 245 0.84 -13.31 -11.33
C ILE A 245 -0.13 -12.31 -11.99
N SER A 246 -0.86 -12.77 -13.01
CA SER A 246 -1.85 -11.96 -13.71
C SER A 246 -3.20 -11.97 -13.00
N LYS A 247 -4.02 -10.93 -13.25
CA LYS A 247 -5.40 -10.80 -12.73
C LYS A 247 -5.48 -10.87 -11.20
N ALA A 248 -4.48 -10.31 -10.52
CA ALA A 248 -4.41 -10.25 -9.07
C ALA A 248 -5.02 -8.93 -8.54
N PRO A 249 -5.48 -8.90 -7.27
CA PRO A 249 -5.89 -7.66 -6.63
C PRO A 249 -4.72 -6.70 -6.47
N ILE A 250 -4.94 -5.43 -6.77
CA ILE A 250 -3.99 -4.33 -6.59
C ILE A 250 -4.62 -3.22 -5.78
N ASP A 251 -3.81 -2.27 -5.33
CA ASP A 251 -4.28 -1.10 -4.59
C ASP A 251 -5.36 -0.34 -5.36
N THR A 252 -6.34 0.22 -4.64
CA THR A 252 -7.42 1.06 -5.20
C THR A 252 -6.90 2.24 -6.00
N LEU A 253 -5.74 2.77 -5.62
CA LEU A 253 -5.11 3.95 -6.22
C LEU A 253 -4.06 3.59 -7.29
N ASP A 254 -3.87 2.30 -7.59
CA ASP A 254 -3.05 1.86 -8.71
C ASP A 254 -3.90 1.72 -9.99
N PHE A 255 -3.86 2.75 -10.83
CA PHE A 255 -4.61 2.80 -12.11
C PHE A 255 -3.87 2.18 -13.30
N THR A 256 -2.80 1.41 -13.06
CA THR A 256 -2.03 0.75 -14.12
C THR A 256 -2.59 -0.62 -14.51
N GLY A 257 -3.65 -1.08 -13.84
CA GLY A 257 -4.34 -2.34 -14.12
C GLY A 257 -5.36 -2.27 -15.27
N GLU A 258 -6.04 -3.39 -15.53
CA GLU A 258 -7.13 -3.47 -16.52
C GLU A 258 -8.36 -2.69 -16.06
N SER A 259 -8.61 -2.66 -14.76
CA SER A 259 -9.73 -1.99 -14.10
C SER A 259 -9.37 -1.77 -12.62
N MET A 260 -10.19 -1.01 -11.92
CA MET A 260 -10.04 -0.80 -10.48
C MET A 260 -9.89 -2.14 -9.75
N HIS A 261 -8.91 -2.24 -8.85
CA HIS A 261 -8.55 -3.42 -8.07
C HIS A 261 -8.04 -4.65 -8.84
N LYS A 262 -7.84 -4.55 -10.16
CA LYS A 262 -7.41 -5.69 -10.97
C LYS A 262 -6.19 -5.37 -11.81
N GLY A 263 -5.10 -6.00 -11.50
CA GLY A 263 -3.84 -5.85 -12.22
C GLY A 263 -2.99 -7.11 -12.19
N SER A 264 -1.70 -6.95 -12.22
CA SER A 264 -0.74 -8.05 -12.11
C SER A 264 0.29 -7.76 -11.03
N LYS A 265 0.90 -8.83 -10.52
CA LYS A 265 1.98 -8.78 -9.53
C LYS A 265 3.20 -9.50 -10.08
N MET A 266 4.38 -9.10 -9.59
CA MET A 266 5.62 -9.79 -9.95
C MET A 266 6.50 -10.01 -8.72
N ILE A 267 7.22 -11.12 -8.75
CA ILE A 267 8.25 -11.48 -7.79
C ILE A 267 9.56 -11.60 -8.53
N LEU A 268 10.60 -10.95 -8.03
CA LEU A 268 11.98 -11.06 -8.49
C LEU A 268 12.80 -11.68 -7.36
N ASP A 269 13.34 -12.87 -7.59
CA ASP A 269 14.24 -13.54 -6.64
C ASP A 269 15.69 -13.18 -6.97
N ALA A 270 16.23 -12.19 -6.27
CA ALA A 270 17.63 -11.79 -6.36
C ALA A 270 18.46 -12.33 -5.18
N THR A 271 18.02 -13.46 -4.60
CA THR A 271 18.76 -14.18 -3.57
C THR A 271 19.79 -15.14 -4.17
N GLY A 272 20.63 -15.72 -3.32
CA GLY A 272 21.66 -16.65 -3.74
C GLY A 272 22.95 -15.95 -4.17
N TYR A 273 23.90 -16.76 -4.59
CA TYR A 273 25.20 -16.30 -5.06
C TYR A 273 25.46 -16.92 -6.43
N ASN A 274 24.97 -16.26 -7.47
CA ASN A 274 25.21 -16.72 -8.83
C ASN A 274 26.62 -16.30 -9.28
N ASN A 275 27.58 -17.20 -9.15
CA ASN A 275 28.95 -16.95 -9.58
C ASN A 275 29.13 -16.97 -11.11
N ASN A 276 28.09 -17.33 -11.85
CA ASN A 276 28.10 -17.47 -13.32
C ASN A 276 27.39 -16.30 -14.02
N PHE A 277 27.19 -15.19 -13.35
CA PHE A 277 26.59 -14.04 -14.00
C PHE A 277 27.57 -13.46 -15.05
N PHE A 278 27.28 -13.70 -16.30
CA PHE A 278 27.92 -13.01 -17.42
C PHE A 278 27.14 -11.74 -17.70
N PRO A 279 27.70 -10.54 -17.45
CA PRO A 279 27.02 -9.32 -17.84
C PRO A 279 26.80 -9.35 -19.35
N ILE A 280 25.56 -9.42 -19.79
CA ILE A 280 25.23 -9.21 -21.20
C ILE A 280 25.73 -7.81 -21.57
N PRO A 281 26.66 -7.68 -22.50
CA PRO A 281 27.15 -6.36 -22.86
C PRO A 281 25.98 -5.55 -23.40
N MET A 282 25.76 -4.38 -22.82
CA MET A 282 24.74 -3.46 -23.32
C MET A 282 25.04 -3.12 -24.78
N PRO A 283 24.05 -3.17 -25.67
CA PRO A 283 24.22 -2.71 -27.03
C PRO A 283 24.66 -1.25 -27.02
N LYS A 284 25.51 -0.87 -27.97
CA LYS A 284 26.04 0.52 -28.08
C LYS A 284 24.93 1.55 -28.23
N ASP A 285 23.84 1.18 -28.91
CA ASP A 285 22.65 1.99 -29.05
C ASP A 285 21.40 1.11 -29.14
N ILE A 286 20.53 1.18 -28.13
CA ILE A 286 19.29 0.40 -28.10
C ILE A 286 18.20 0.98 -29.03
N ARG A 287 18.37 2.18 -29.59
CA ARG A 287 17.43 2.72 -30.58
C ARG A 287 17.36 1.89 -31.84
N SER A 288 18.37 1.04 -32.07
CA SER A 288 18.35 0.07 -33.16
C SER A 288 17.27 -1.01 -33.03
N PHE A 289 16.75 -1.26 -31.82
CA PHE A 289 15.69 -2.25 -31.59
C PHE A 289 14.30 -1.72 -31.96
N SER A 290 14.06 -0.39 -31.87
CA SER A 290 12.79 0.21 -32.25
C SER A 290 12.94 1.71 -32.54
N ASN A 291 12.30 2.17 -33.62
CA ASN A 291 12.22 3.59 -33.95
C ASN A 291 11.33 4.42 -32.97
N GLN A 292 10.65 3.73 -32.07
CA GLN A 292 9.87 4.37 -30.99
C GLN A 292 10.74 4.74 -29.79
N ILE A 293 11.96 4.23 -29.68
CA ILE A 293 12.88 4.60 -28.58
C ILE A 293 13.48 5.97 -28.89
N ILE A 294 13.21 6.94 -28.00
CA ILE A 294 13.76 8.30 -28.11
C ILE A 294 15.10 8.40 -27.41
N ASP A 295 15.14 7.89 -26.18
CA ASP A 295 16.29 7.99 -25.28
C ASP A 295 16.34 6.80 -24.33
N TRP A 296 17.50 6.57 -23.74
CA TRP A 296 17.68 5.51 -22.74
C TRP A 296 18.84 5.84 -21.81
N ARG A 297 18.77 5.28 -20.61
CA ARG A 297 19.86 5.35 -19.64
C ARG A 297 19.89 4.11 -18.74
N LEU A 298 21.08 3.73 -18.32
CA LEU A 298 21.26 2.67 -17.32
C LEU A 298 21.29 3.29 -15.92
N VAL A 299 20.36 2.87 -15.05
CA VAL A 299 20.25 3.34 -13.67
C VAL A 299 20.88 2.29 -12.75
N GLY A 300 21.84 2.74 -11.91
CA GLY A 300 22.55 1.86 -10.98
C GLY A 300 23.27 0.68 -11.65
N ASN A 301 23.62 0.82 -12.93
CA ASN A 301 24.16 -0.26 -13.77
C ASN A 301 23.30 -1.53 -13.82
N THR A 302 22.00 -1.43 -13.50
CA THR A 302 21.08 -2.58 -13.39
C THR A 302 19.82 -2.40 -14.18
N LEU A 303 19.14 -1.24 -14.04
CA LEU A 303 17.86 -0.97 -14.67
C LEU A 303 18.06 -0.15 -15.94
N LEU A 304 17.47 -0.63 -17.03
CA LEU A 304 17.42 0.12 -18.29
C LEU A 304 16.15 0.97 -18.33
N ALA A 305 16.31 2.29 -18.17
CA ALA A 305 15.23 3.24 -18.35
C ALA A 305 15.18 3.67 -19.83
N ILE A 306 14.02 3.46 -20.46
CA ILE A 306 13.81 3.77 -21.88
C ILE A 306 12.71 4.82 -22.00
N THR A 307 13.00 5.89 -22.75
CA THR A 307 12.01 6.88 -23.15
C THR A 307 11.47 6.53 -24.54
N VAL A 308 10.17 6.41 -24.66
CA VAL A 308 9.50 5.99 -25.89
C VAL A 308 8.51 7.04 -26.41
N LYS A 309 8.23 7.05 -27.71
CA LYS A 309 7.17 7.87 -28.34
C LYS A 309 5.81 7.18 -28.14
N GLY A 310 4.82 7.90 -27.57
CA GLY A 310 3.45 7.43 -27.46
C GLY A 310 3.18 6.50 -26.27
N ILE A 311 1.93 6.02 -26.18
CA ILE A 311 1.46 5.17 -25.09
C ILE A 311 1.72 3.71 -25.43
N GLY A 312 2.55 3.06 -24.64
CA GLY A 312 3.25 1.83 -24.95
C GLY A 312 2.52 0.49 -25.00
N LYS A 313 1.17 0.40 -25.19
CA LYS A 313 0.54 -0.94 -25.29
C LYS A 313 1.12 -1.85 -26.39
N ASN A 314 1.57 -1.27 -27.50
CA ASN A 314 2.15 -2.05 -28.60
C ASN A 314 3.68 -2.18 -28.53
N LEU A 315 4.34 -1.41 -27.68
CA LEU A 315 5.80 -1.38 -27.60
C LEU A 315 6.37 -2.56 -26.82
N VAL A 316 5.69 -3.01 -25.79
CA VAL A 316 6.12 -4.14 -24.96
C VAL A 316 6.22 -5.42 -25.83
N ASN A 317 5.26 -5.63 -26.73
CA ASN A 317 5.27 -6.78 -27.64
C ASN A 317 6.36 -6.72 -28.73
N THR A 318 7.01 -5.57 -28.91
CA THR A 318 8.10 -5.39 -29.88
C THR A 318 9.49 -5.49 -29.22
N LEU A 319 9.55 -5.33 -27.89
CA LEU A 319 10.79 -5.37 -27.10
C LEU A 319 11.01 -6.71 -26.38
N LEU A 320 10.01 -7.58 -26.33
CA LEU A 320 10.07 -8.98 -25.89
C LEU A 320 10.27 -9.90 -27.09
#